data_1799a3abc9a3be94825c8b9304edf2de
#
_entry.id   1799a3abc9a3be94825c8b9304edf2de
#
_cell.length_a   1.000
_cell.length_b   1.000
_cell.length_c   1.000
_cell.angle_alpha   90.00
_cell.angle_beta   90.00
_cell.angle_gamma   90.00
#
_symmetry.space_group_name_H-M   'P 1'
#
loop_
_entity.id
_entity.type
_entity.pdbx_description
1 polymer ?
#
loop_
_entity_poly.entity_id
_entity_poly.type
_entity_poly.pdbx_seq_one_letter_code
_entity_poly.pdbx_strand_id
1 'polypeptide(L)'
;TAIRSQLPADLQRLQFEKVRTTNASILQIALLSDTASWYRMEKYARDISEALGRDKEVREADIFGLPQPEISVSINSGRLAELRLPASVVVDAIRVGGADVPAGAVTSGARRFNVETGGAFRNVDTIRNLPIRSNDGSIIRVGDVADVKISAAEQRVKVSHNGKRAVFITANQKQGTDATKLRNRLVEELAKQQKLLPADIKAVIQ
;
A
#
# COMPACT_ATOMS: atom_id res chain seq x y z
N THR A 1 -15.13 -26.25 17.09
CA THR A 1 -14.21 -26.74 18.16
C THR A 1 -13.75 -28.18 17.90
N ALA A 2 -14.47 -28.97 17.08
CA ALA A 2 -14.18 -30.40 16.85
C ALA A 2 -12.98 -30.70 15.94
N ILE A 3 -12.49 -29.73 15.16
CA ILE A 3 -11.40 -29.96 14.18
C ILE A 3 -10.01 -29.78 14.81
N ARG A 4 -9.91 -29.04 15.91
CA ARG A 4 -8.61 -28.68 16.52
C ARG A 4 -7.84 -29.88 17.05
N SER A 5 -8.52 -30.96 17.44
CA SER A 5 -7.92 -32.21 17.92
C SER A 5 -7.36 -33.11 16.82
N GLN A 6 -7.70 -32.84 15.56
CA GLN A 6 -7.24 -33.59 14.38
C GLN A 6 -6.12 -32.90 13.61
N LEU A 7 -5.67 -31.74 14.10
CA LEU A 7 -4.62 -30.94 13.47
C LEU A 7 -3.27 -31.18 14.15
N PRO A 8 -2.16 -31.10 13.39
CA PRO A 8 -0.81 -31.24 13.94
C PRO A 8 -0.54 -30.26 15.08
N ALA A 9 0.18 -30.69 16.11
CA ALA A 9 0.46 -29.91 17.31
C ALA A 9 1.36 -28.69 17.07
N ASP A 10 2.07 -28.67 15.97
CA ASP A 10 3.01 -27.61 15.52
C ASP A 10 2.33 -26.51 14.67
N LEU A 11 1.01 -26.56 14.51
CA LEU A 11 0.27 -25.57 13.73
C LEU A 11 0.27 -24.20 14.41
N GLN A 12 1.05 -23.26 13.86
CA GLN A 12 1.20 -21.91 14.43
C GLN A 12 0.00 -21.00 14.11
N ARG A 13 -0.71 -21.24 13.01
CA ARG A 13 -1.86 -20.42 12.59
C ARG A 13 -2.85 -21.23 11.77
N LEU A 14 -4.13 -21.17 12.16
CA LEU A 14 -5.24 -21.73 11.40
C LEU A 14 -6.14 -20.60 10.92
N GLN A 15 -6.29 -20.47 9.63
CA GLN A 15 -7.17 -19.48 9.01
C GLN A 15 -8.28 -20.23 8.26
N PHE A 16 -9.53 -19.96 8.62
CA PHE A 16 -10.69 -20.48 7.91
C PHE A 16 -11.18 -19.44 6.92
N GLU A 17 -11.20 -19.79 5.65
CA GLU A 17 -11.82 -18.98 4.62
C GLU A 17 -13.13 -19.67 4.18
N LYS A 18 -14.24 -18.99 4.42
CA LYS A 18 -15.55 -19.47 3.98
C LYS A 18 -15.82 -18.94 2.58
N VAL A 19 -15.51 -19.75 1.57
CA VAL A 19 -15.87 -19.43 0.19
C VAL A 19 -17.39 -19.60 0.03
N ARG A 20 -18.06 -18.51 -0.35
CA ARG A 20 -19.47 -18.52 -0.74
C ARG A 20 -19.55 -18.14 -2.22
N THR A 21 -20.49 -18.72 -2.95
CA THR A 21 -20.77 -18.35 -4.36
C THR A 21 -21.18 -16.88 -4.50
N THR A 22 -21.69 -16.26 -3.43
CA THR A 22 -22.01 -14.84 -3.35
C THR A 22 -20.77 -13.93 -3.22
N ASN A 23 -19.57 -14.49 -3.10
CA ASN A 23 -18.32 -13.74 -3.07
C ASN A 23 -17.71 -13.54 -4.47
N ALA A 24 -18.38 -14.03 -5.52
CA ALA A 24 -17.93 -13.74 -6.88
C ALA A 24 -18.12 -12.27 -7.21
N SER A 25 -17.06 -11.66 -7.74
CA SER A 25 -17.13 -10.27 -8.22
C SER A 25 -18.03 -10.21 -9.45
N ILE A 26 -18.98 -9.30 -9.43
CA ILE A 26 -19.91 -9.08 -10.56
C ILE A 26 -19.29 -8.19 -11.64
N LEU A 27 -18.35 -7.36 -11.23
CA LEU A 27 -17.59 -6.49 -12.12
C LEU A 27 -16.15 -6.43 -11.63
N GLN A 28 -15.21 -6.64 -12.54
CA GLN A 28 -13.80 -6.42 -12.32
C GLN A 28 -13.27 -5.41 -13.33
N ILE A 29 -12.58 -4.40 -12.84
CA ILE A 29 -12.05 -3.29 -13.63
C ILE A 29 -10.54 -3.27 -13.42
N ALA A 30 -9.78 -3.21 -14.51
CA ALA A 30 -8.35 -2.96 -14.49
C ALA A 30 -8.11 -1.47 -14.80
N LEU A 31 -7.55 -0.75 -13.84
CA LEU A 31 -7.06 0.62 -14.03
C LEU A 31 -5.60 0.55 -14.45
N LEU A 32 -5.29 0.99 -15.67
CA LEU A 32 -4.00 0.79 -16.34
C LEU A 32 -3.26 2.10 -16.49
N SER A 33 -1.98 2.12 -16.12
CA SER A 33 -1.06 3.20 -16.48
C SER A 33 0.40 2.75 -16.28
N ASP A 34 1.26 3.06 -17.23
CA ASP A 34 2.70 2.84 -17.11
C ASP A 34 3.43 4.08 -16.55
N THR A 35 2.81 5.26 -16.65
CA THR A 35 3.44 6.56 -16.33
C THR A 35 2.90 7.22 -15.07
N ALA A 36 1.62 7.00 -14.72
CA ALA A 36 1.02 7.60 -13.53
C ALA A 36 1.70 7.12 -12.25
N SER A 37 1.90 8.02 -11.28
CA SER A 37 2.36 7.64 -9.94
C SER A 37 1.35 6.73 -9.24
N TRP A 38 1.81 5.89 -8.31
CA TRP A 38 0.93 5.05 -7.50
C TRP A 38 -0.11 5.86 -6.72
N TYR A 39 0.26 7.05 -6.24
CA TYR A 39 -0.65 7.96 -5.57
C TYR A 39 -1.81 8.42 -6.47
N ARG A 40 -1.51 8.74 -7.75
CA ARG A 40 -2.56 9.08 -8.72
C ARG A 40 -3.43 7.87 -9.05
N MET A 41 -2.83 6.69 -9.25
CA MET A 41 -3.56 5.44 -9.48
C MET A 41 -4.49 5.12 -8.30
N GLU A 42 -4.01 5.27 -7.07
CA GLU A 42 -4.81 5.06 -5.86
C GLU A 42 -5.99 6.01 -5.78
N LYS A 43 -5.76 7.31 -6.03
CA LYS A 43 -6.83 8.31 -6.01
C LYS A 43 -7.97 7.92 -6.95
N TYR A 44 -7.66 7.67 -8.23
CA TYR A 44 -8.69 7.30 -9.21
C TYR A 44 -9.31 5.93 -8.94
N ALA A 45 -8.55 4.98 -8.41
CA ALA A 45 -9.10 3.69 -8.01
C ALA A 45 -10.11 3.85 -6.85
N ARG A 46 -9.82 4.72 -5.88
CA ARG A 46 -10.76 5.05 -4.79
C ARG A 46 -11.99 5.77 -5.30
N ASP A 47 -11.84 6.76 -6.17
CA ASP A 47 -12.96 7.50 -6.77
C ASP A 47 -13.92 6.53 -7.50
N ILE A 48 -13.38 5.59 -8.28
CA ILE A 48 -14.18 4.56 -8.97
C ILE A 48 -14.81 3.60 -7.96
N SER A 49 -14.04 3.07 -7.00
CA SER A 49 -14.55 2.15 -5.98
C SER A 49 -15.69 2.77 -5.18
N GLU A 50 -15.56 4.04 -4.77
CA GLU A 50 -16.61 4.77 -4.06
C GLU A 50 -17.85 5.00 -4.94
N ALA A 51 -17.65 5.35 -6.21
CA ALA A 51 -18.77 5.54 -7.14
C ALA A 51 -19.58 4.25 -7.34
N LEU A 52 -18.89 3.11 -7.49
CA LEU A 52 -19.54 1.79 -7.59
C LEU A 52 -20.22 1.38 -6.27
N GLY A 53 -19.58 1.69 -5.13
CA GLY A 53 -20.09 1.37 -3.80
C GLY A 53 -21.33 2.14 -3.38
N ARG A 54 -21.69 3.22 -4.10
CA ARG A 54 -22.94 3.98 -3.86
C ARG A 54 -24.20 3.22 -4.29
N ASP A 55 -24.08 2.22 -5.18
CA ASP A 55 -25.24 1.39 -5.53
C ASP A 55 -25.62 0.51 -4.34
N LYS A 56 -26.87 0.61 -3.90
CA LYS A 56 -27.39 -0.09 -2.72
C LYS A 56 -27.31 -1.62 -2.79
N GLU A 57 -27.16 -2.18 -3.97
CA GLU A 57 -27.06 -3.63 -4.22
C GLU A 57 -25.59 -4.10 -4.27
N VAL A 58 -24.62 -3.17 -4.28
CA VAL A 58 -23.22 -3.47 -4.08
C VAL A 58 -22.98 -3.70 -2.59
N ARG A 59 -22.34 -4.82 -2.26
CA ARG A 59 -21.94 -5.14 -0.90
C ARG A 59 -20.66 -4.42 -0.52
N GLU A 60 -19.66 -4.51 -1.38
CA GLU A 60 -18.35 -3.91 -1.23
C GLU A 60 -17.69 -3.72 -2.59
N ALA A 61 -16.85 -2.72 -2.69
CA ALA A 61 -15.99 -2.49 -3.85
C ALA A 61 -14.55 -2.42 -3.37
N ASP A 62 -13.74 -3.43 -3.73
CA ASP A 62 -12.37 -3.61 -3.21
C ASP A 62 -11.34 -3.20 -4.24
N ILE A 63 -10.19 -2.74 -3.77
CA ILE A 63 -9.06 -2.33 -4.61
C ILE A 63 -7.89 -3.27 -4.33
N PHE A 64 -7.30 -3.82 -5.41
CA PHE A 64 -6.17 -4.73 -5.35
C PHE A 64 -5.01 -4.24 -6.22
N GLY A 65 -3.78 -4.58 -5.83
CA GLY A 65 -2.59 -4.27 -6.63
C GLY A 65 -1.98 -2.91 -6.36
N LEU A 66 -2.49 -2.17 -5.37
CA LEU A 66 -1.78 -0.99 -4.86
C LEU A 66 -0.62 -1.43 -3.96
N PRO A 67 0.57 -0.84 -4.12
CA PRO A 67 1.65 -1.06 -3.16
C PRO A 67 1.25 -0.47 -1.82
N GLN A 68 1.66 -1.13 -0.76
CA GLN A 68 1.54 -0.54 0.56
C GLN A 68 2.44 0.70 0.59
N PRO A 69 1.92 1.79 1.11
CA PRO A 69 2.74 2.97 1.28
C PRO A 69 3.75 2.74 2.42
N GLU A 70 4.99 3.17 2.25
CA GLU A 70 6.06 3.10 3.26
C GLU A 70 6.82 4.43 3.36
N ILE A 71 7.47 4.67 4.50
CA ILE A 71 8.44 5.73 4.61
C ILE A 71 9.83 5.14 4.31
N SER A 72 10.43 5.59 3.22
CA SER A 72 11.78 5.23 2.84
C SER A 72 12.77 6.19 3.47
N VAL A 73 13.79 5.64 4.12
CA VAL A 73 14.92 6.39 4.68
C VAL A 73 16.18 5.97 3.96
N SER A 74 16.68 6.80 3.07
CA SER A 74 17.89 6.57 2.29
C SER A 74 19.08 7.28 2.93
N ILE A 75 19.97 6.52 3.54
CA ILE A 75 21.12 7.06 4.27
C ILE A 75 22.18 7.56 3.28
N ASN A 76 22.65 8.80 3.51
CA ASN A 76 23.79 9.37 2.79
C ASN A 76 25.09 8.98 3.47
N SER A 77 25.76 7.96 2.92
CA SER A 77 27.02 7.43 3.46
C SER A 77 28.17 8.45 3.41
N GLY A 78 28.20 9.38 2.46
CA GLY A 78 29.18 10.45 2.39
C GLY A 78 29.06 11.40 3.59
N ARG A 79 27.84 11.84 3.88
CA ARG A 79 27.55 12.70 5.04
C ARG A 79 27.88 12.01 6.37
N LEU A 80 27.56 10.73 6.49
CA LEU A 80 27.92 9.98 7.69
C LEU A 80 29.43 9.86 7.86
N ALA A 81 30.18 9.63 6.77
CA ALA A 81 31.64 9.57 6.80
C ALA A 81 32.27 10.91 7.21
N GLU A 82 31.77 12.04 6.69
CA GLU A 82 32.19 13.38 7.09
C GLU A 82 32.02 13.63 8.59
N LEU A 83 30.91 13.14 9.16
CA LEU A 83 30.58 13.24 10.58
C LEU A 83 31.18 12.11 11.43
N ARG A 84 31.90 11.16 10.82
CA ARG A 84 32.46 9.97 11.45
C ARG A 84 31.42 9.15 12.22
N LEU A 85 30.20 9.04 11.66
CA LEU A 85 29.09 8.33 12.26
C LEU A 85 28.84 7.00 11.53
N PRO A 86 28.63 5.90 12.24
CA PRO A 86 28.19 4.64 11.62
C PRO A 86 26.70 4.73 11.25
N ALA A 87 26.28 3.98 10.22
CA ALA A 87 24.88 3.95 9.79
C ALA A 87 23.92 3.45 10.88
N SER A 88 24.42 2.68 11.84
CA SER A 88 23.63 2.16 12.98
C SER A 88 23.00 3.27 13.81
N VAL A 89 23.63 4.43 13.94
CA VAL A 89 23.08 5.54 14.74
C VAL A 89 21.77 6.09 14.16
N VAL A 90 21.62 6.06 12.82
CA VAL A 90 20.37 6.44 12.16
C VAL A 90 19.30 5.38 12.44
N VAL A 91 19.65 4.11 12.33
CA VAL A 91 18.74 2.98 12.62
C VAL A 91 18.28 3.03 14.07
N ASP A 92 19.21 3.28 15.00
CA ASP A 92 18.90 3.34 16.43
C ASP A 92 18.06 4.57 16.78
N ALA A 93 18.33 5.73 16.16
CA ALA A 93 17.52 6.93 16.34
C ALA A 93 16.06 6.70 15.86
N ILE A 94 15.89 6.03 14.72
CA ILE A 94 14.56 5.68 14.20
C ILE A 94 13.89 4.65 15.11
N ARG A 95 14.64 3.65 15.62
CA ARG A 95 14.09 2.61 16.50
C ARG A 95 13.65 3.19 17.85
N VAL A 96 14.48 4.08 18.44
CA VAL A 96 14.16 4.71 19.73
C VAL A 96 13.06 5.74 19.60
N GLY A 97 13.12 6.59 18.56
CA GLY A 97 12.07 7.59 18.29
C GLY A 97 10.80 6.98 17.72
N GLY A 98 10.89 5.76 17.21
CA GLY A 98 9.82 5.01 16.58
C GLY A 98 9.08 4.05 17.49
N ALA A 99 9.27 4.11 18.82
CA ALA A 99 8.47 3.31 19.75
C ALA A 99 6.96 3.57 19.62
N ASP A 100 6.59 4.73 19.05
CA ASP A 100 5.22 5.11 18.69
C ASP A 100 5.00 5.37 17.18
N VAL A 101 6.03 5.20 16.34
CA VAL A 101 5.92 5.41 14.89
C VAL A 101 6.11 4.07 14.19
N PRO A 102 5.05 3.54 13.68
CA PRO A 102 5.12 2.35 12.85
C PRO A 102 5.70 2.70 11.46
N ALA A 103 6.74 2.21 11.19
CA ALA A 103 7.77 1.89 10.25
C ALA A 103 7.72 2.11 8.76
N GLY A 104 8.74 1.81 8.15
CA GLY A 104 9.09 1.84 6.74
C GLY A 104 10.33 0.98 6.47
N ALA A 105 11.08 1.25 5.42
CA ALA A 105 12.34 0.59 5.13
C ALA A 105 13.51 1.55 5.28
N VAL A 106 14.59 1.06 5.88
CA VAL A 106 15.88 1.76 5.97
C VAL A 106 16.85 1.10 5.00
N THR A 107 17.45 1.89 4.10
CA THR A 107 18.44 1.39 3.15
C THR A 107 19.81 2.00 3.45
N SER A 108 20.82 1.15 3.62
CA SER A 108 22.21 1.56 3.77
C SER A 108 23.07 0.77 2.78
N GLY A 109 23.54 1.43 1.73
CA GLY A 109 24.26 0.80 0.63
C GLY A 109 23.39 -0.29 -0.05
N ALA A 110 23.93 -1.53 -0.12
CA ALA A 110 23.19 -2.68 -0.68
C ALA A 110 22.24 -3.38 0.31
N ARG A 111 22.14 -2.91 1.56
CA ARG A 111 21.29 -3.53 2.59
C ARG A 111 20.05 -2.71 2.86
N ARG A 112 18.89 -3.37 2.77
CA ARG A 112 17.57 -2.80 3.08
C ARG A 112 17.05 -3.43 4.38
N PHE A 113 16.61 -2.60 5.31
CA PHE A 113 15.96 -3.00 6.54
C PHE A 113 14.50 -2.57 6.48
N ASN A 114 13.58 -3.54 6.45
CA ASN A 114 12.16 -3.26 6.51
C ASN A 114 11.74 -3.07 7.97
N VAL A 115 11.01 -2.01 8.20
CA VAL A 115 10.36 -1.73 9.48
C VAL A 115 8.86 -1.66 9.19
N GLU A 116 8.06 -2.64 9.66
CA GLU A 116 6.63 -2.74 9.35
C GLU A 116 5.80 -1.84 10.25
N THR A 117 4.78 -1.18 9.66
CA THR A 117 3.86 -0.34 10.39
C THR A 117 2.48 -0.30 9.81
N GLY A 118 1.51 -0.31 10.68
CA GLY A 118 0.11 -0.02 10.38
C GLY A 118 -0.21 1.46 10.49
N GLY A 119 -0.03 2.19 9.42
CA GLY A 119 -0.81 3.37 9.17
C GLY A 119 -0.41 4.70 9.78
N ALA A 120 0.66 5.35 9.33
CA ALA A 120 0.77 6.79 9.50
C ALA A 120 1.73 7.44 8.51
N PHE A 121 1.25 7.72 7.30
CA PHE A 121 1.92 8.60 6.33
C PHE A 121 2.10 10.04 6.81
N ARG A 122 1.63 10.40 7.99
CA ARG A 122 1.62 11.77 8.50
C ARG A 122 2.94 12.21 9.12
N ASN A 123 3.95 11.33 9.21
CA ASN A 123 5.12 11.61 10.07
C ASN A 123 6.49 11.50 9.40
N VAL A 124 6.60 11.81 8.08
CA VAL A 124 7.93 12.00 7.44
C VAL A 124 8.75 13.03 8.20
N ASP A 125 8.13 14.15 8.57
CA ASP A 125 8.81 15.21 9.30
C ASP A 125 9.18 14.81 10.73
N THR A 126 8.40 13.94 11.36
CA THR A 126 8.77 13.37 12.66
C THR A 126 10.07 12.57 12.55
N ILE A 127 10.18 11.68 11.56
CA ILE A 127 11.39 10.89 11.33
C ILE A 127 12.56 11.79 10.93
N ARG A 128 12.31 12.75 10.02
CA ARG A 128 13.34 13.70 9.57
C ARG A 128 13.93 14.52 10.71
N ASN A 129 13.12 14.84 11.71
CA ASN A 129 13.53 15.65 12.86
C ASN A 129 14.06 14.82 14.06
N LEU A 130 14.13 13.50 13.97
CA LEU A 130 14.70 12.67 15.03
C LEU A 130 16.14 13.08 15.32
N PRO A 131 16.50 13.29 16.60
CA PRO A 131 17.85 13.69 16.97
C PRO A 131 18.82 12.51 16.93
N ILE A 132 19.99 12.75 16.39
CA ILE A 132 21.16 11.85 16.44
C ILE A 132 22.25 12.57 17.21
N ARG A 133 22.81 11.91 18.21
CA ARG A 133 23.97 12.46 18.94
C ARG A 133 25.26 12.09 18.20
N SER A 134 26.00 13.08 17.79
CA SER A 134 27.33 12.93 17.18
C SER A 134 28.40 12.61 18.22
N ASN A 135 29.55 12.10 17.76
CA ASN A 135 30.68 11.73 18.63
C ASN A 135 31.31 12.94 19.33
N ASP A 136 31.16 14.15 18.78
CA ASP A 136 31.61 15.42 19.37
C ASP A 136 30.60 16.02 20.37
N GLY A 137 29.48 15.31 20.61
CA GLY A 137 28.42 15.75 21.52
C GLY A 137 27.38 16.67 20.86
N SER A 138 27.54 17.05 19.58
CA SER A 138 26.55 17.84 18.84
C SER A 138 25.31 16.99 18.52
N ILE A 139 24.17 17.66 18.38
CA ILE A 139 22.91 17.03 17.98
C ILE A 139 22.63 17.40 16.53
N ILE A 140 22.53 16.41 15.67
CA ILE A 140 22.10 16.50 14.28
C ILE A 140 20.78 15.76 14.12
N ARG A 141 20.11 15.96 12.99
CA ARG A 141 18.82 15.32 12.69
C ARG A 141 19.02 14.19 11.69
N VAL A 142 18.10 13.20 11.70
CA VAL A 142 18.07 12.16 10.68
C VAL A 142 18.03 12.78 9.27
N GLY A 143 17.27 13.84 9.05
CA GLY A 143 17.20 14.54 7.77
C GLY A 143 18.50 15.19 7.28
N ASP A 144 19.49 15.41 8.15
CA ASP A 144 20.79 15.98 7.77
C ASP A 144 21.69 14.91 7.14
N VAL A 145 21.45 13.63 7.44
CA VAL A 145 22.26 12.48 7.01
C VAL A 145 21.49 11.44 6.20
N ALA A 146 20.19 11.62 6.02
CA ALA A 146 19.33 10.73 5.26
C ALA A 146 18.23 11.48 4.51
N ASP A 147 17.86 10.97 3.33
CA ASP A 147 16.66 11.39 2.60
C ASP A 147 15.45 10.59 3.10
N VAL A 148 14.46 11.30 3.66
CA VAL A 148 13.25 10.69 4.22
C VAL A 148 12.06 11.09 3.34
N LYS A 149 11.40 10.10 2.74
CA LYS A 149 10.27 10.32 1.84
C LYS A 149 9.24 9.21 1.91
N ILE A 150 7.99 9.53 1.54
CA ILE A 150 6.96 8.54 1.29
C ILE A 150 7.31 7.81 -0.01
N SER A 151 7.32 6.51 0.02
CA SER A 151 7.60 5.63 -1.10
C SER A 151 6.52 4.55 -1.18
N ALA A 152 6.43 3.91 -2.33
CA ALA A 152 5.68 2.66 -2.46
C ALA A 152 6.57 1.51 -1.97
N ALA A 153 6.04 0.67 -1.08
CA ALA A 153 6.73 -0.55 -0.67
C ALA A 153 7.03 -1.42 -1.89
N GLU A 154 8.13 -2.15 -1.81
CA GLU A 154 8.41 -3.14 -2.84
C GLU A 154 7.31 -4.19 -2.85
N GLN A 155 6.56 -4.24 -3.96
CA GLN A 155 5.47 -5.17 -4.10
C GLN A 155 6.00 -6.60 -4.19
N ARG A 156 5.58 -7.47 -3.29
CA ARG A 156 5.80 -8.91 -3.38
C ARG A 156 5.01 -9.52 -4.56
N VAL A 157 3.88 -8.92 -4.89
CA VAL A 157 3.01 -9.31 -6.00
C VAL A 157 2.84 -8.10 -6.92
N LYS A 158 3.38 -8.20 -8.13
CA LYS A 158 3.14 -7.18 -9.17
C LYS A 158 1.89 -7.57 -9.93
N VAL A 159 0.94 -6.66 -9.97
CA VAL A 159 -0.31 -6.83 -10.72
C VAL A 159 -0.17 -6.15 -12.07
N SER A 160 -0.44 -6.92 -13.13
CA SER A 160 -0.40 -6.42 -14.50
C SER A 160 -1.56 -6.97 -15.31
N HIS A 161 -1.98 -6.23 -16.32
CA HIS A 161 -2.94 -6.66 -17.32
C HIS A 161 -2.37 -6.39 -18.71
N ASN A 162 -2.26 -7.43 -19.54
CA ASN A 162 -1.65 -7.37 -20.87
C ASN A 162 -0.26 -6.69 -20.87
N GLY A 163 0.59 -7.03 -19.88
CA GLY A 163 1.93 -6.50 -19.73
C GLY A 163 2.00 -5.07 -19.17
N LYS A 164 0.88 -4.39 -18.99
CA LYS A 164 0.83 -3.05 -18.40
C LYS A 164 0.58 -3.09 -16.90
N ARG A 165 1.16 -2.15 -16.18
CA ARG A 165 0.92 -1.98 -14.75
C ARG A 165 -0.56 -1.69 -14.49
N ALA A 166 -1.15 -2.44 -13.54
CA ALA A 166 -2.58 -2.39 -13.25
C ALA A 166 -2.88 -2.25 -11.75
N VAL A 167 -4.02 -1.63 -11.47
CA VAL A 167 -4.74 -1.72 -10.20
C VAL A 167 -6.11 -2.29 -10.51
N PHE A 168 -6.51 -3.33 -9.79
CA PHE A 168 -7.83 -3.92 -9.98
C PHE A 168 -8.83 -3.36 -8.97
N ILE A 169 -10.03 -3.12 -9.46
CA ILE A 169 -11.19 -2.74 -8.66
C ILE A 169 -12.25 -3.80 -8.90
N THR A 170 -12.75 -4.42 -7.84
CA THR A 170 -13.79 -5.45 -7.91
C THR A 170 -15.04 -4.97 -7.20
N ALA A 171 -16.20 -5.19 -7.79
CA ALA A 171 -17.48 -4.94 -7.14
C ALA A 171 -18.18 -6.26 -6.84
N ASN A 172 -18.58 -6.46 -5.60
CA ASN A 172 -19.27 -7.64 -5.10
C ASN A 172 -20.74 -7.31 -4.81
N GLN A 173 -21.65 -8.16 -5.24
CA GLN A 173 -23.09 -7.95 -5.04
C GLN A 173 -23.56 -8.40 -3.66
N LYS A 174 -24.70 -7.83 -3.20
CA LYS A 174 -25.45 -8.37 -2.06
C LYS A 174 -26.20 -9.63 -2.46
N GLN A 175 -26.50 -10.47 -1.49
CA GLN A 175 -27.29 -11.69 -1.71
C GLN A 175 -28.71 -11.30 -2.19
N GLY A 176 -29.23 -12.05 -3.16
CA GLY A 176 -30.57 -11.83 -3.71
C GLY A 176 -30.67 -10.72 -4.77
N THR A 177 -29.56 -10.17 -5.21
CA THR A 177 -29.51 -9.15 -6.25
C THR A 177 -29.60 -9.76 -7.65
N ASP A 178 -30.29 -9.10 -8.56
CA ASP A 178 -30.24 -9.39 -10.00
C ASP A 178 -28.88 -8.95 -10.57
N ALA A 179 -28.00 -9.92 -10.76
CA ALA A 179 -26.62 -9.68 -11.20
C ALA A 179 -26.56 -8.92 -12.54
N THR A 180 -27.45 -9.24 -13.48
CA THR A 180 -27.44 -8.62 -14.81
C THR A 180 -27.81 -7.14 -14.74
N LYS A 181 -28.87 -6.83 -14.00
CA LYS A 181 -29.31 -5.42 -13.85
C LYS A 181 -28.27 -4.60 -13.08
N LEU A 182 -27.71 -5.16 -12.01
CA LEU A 182 -26.68 -4.47 -11.26
C LEU A 182 -25.44 -4.22 -12.14
N ARG A 183 -24.95 -5.24 -12.83
CA ARG A 183 -23.80 -5.10 -13.73
C ARG A 183 -23.99 -3.97 -14.74
N ASN A 184 -25.16 -3.91 -15.36
CA ASN A 184 -25.44 -2.86 -16.36
C ASN A 184 -25.37 -1.45 -15.73
N ARG A 185 -25.95 -1.24 -14.56
CA ARG A 185 -25.82 0.04 -13.84
C ARG A 185 -24.38 0.39 -13.48
N LEU A 186 -23.60 -0.60 -13.02
CA LEU A 186 -22.20 -0.38 -12.68
C LEU A 186 -21.35 -0.05 -13.92
N VAL A 187 -21.64 -0.65 -15.08
CA VAL A 187 -20.98 -0.32 -16.35
C VAL A 187 -21.32 1.12 -16.79
N GLU A 188 -22.57 1.54 -16.64
CA GLU A 188 -22.97 2.93 -16.92
C GLU A 188 -22.27 3.92 -15.98
N GLU A 189 -22.17 3.58 -14.69
CA GLU A 189 -21.45 4.41 -13.73
C GLU A 189 -19.95 4.47 -14.05
N LEU A 190 -19.33 3.34 -14.38
CA LEU A 190 -17.95 3.31 -14.83
C LEU A 190 -17.72 4.20 -16.06
N ALA A 191 -18.65 4.21 -17.04
CA ALA A 191 -18.53 5.05 -18.22
C ALA A 191 -18.53 6.56 -17.88
N LYS A 192 -19.21 6.97 -16.80
CA LYS A 192 -19.12 8.35 -16.29
C LYS A 192 -17.75 8.61 -15.67
N GLN A 193 -17.25 7.68 -14.85
CA GLN A 193 -15.95 7.81 -14.20
C GLN A 193 -14.80 7.82 -15.22
N GLN A 194 -14.89 7.04 -16.30
CA GLN A 194 -13.89 7.02 -17.37
C GLN A 194 -13.67 8.40 -18.01
N LYS A 195 -14.71 9.23 -18.10
CA LYS A 195 -14.61 10.59 -18.64
C LYS A 195 -13.82 11.54 -17.74
N LEU A 196 -13.68 11.20 -16.47
CA LEU A 196 -12.92 11.98 -15.48
C LEU A 196 -11.46 11.53 -15.37
N LEU A 197 -11.11 10.42 -16.01
CA LEU A 197 -9.74 9.91 -15.99
C LEU A 197 -8.84 10.76 -16.92
N PRO A 198 -7.59 11.02 -16.48
CA PRO A 198 -6.60 11.67 -17.33
C PRO A 198 -6.18 10.72 -18.48
N ALA A 199 -5.62 11.28 -19.53
CA ALA A 199 -5.27 10.54 -20.76
C ALA A 199 -4.25 9.40 -20.55
N ASP A 200 -3.45 9.47 -19.50
CA ASP A 200 -2.43 8.48 -19.15
C ASP A 200 -2.95 7.32 -18.27
N ILE A 201 -4.24 7.36 -17.89
CA ILE A 201 -4.89 6.31 -17.09
C ILE A 201 -6.11 5.78 -17.84
N LYS A 202 -6.22 4.46 -17.98
CA LYS A 202 -7.34 3.81 -18.67
C LYS A 202 -8.01 2.79 -17.75
N ALA A 203 -9.33 2.78 -17.71
CA ALA A 203 -10.11 1.75 -17.04
C ALA A 203 -10.68 0.76 -18.07
N VAL A 204 -10.48 -0.54 -17.86
CA VAL A 204 -10.91 -1.62 -18.74
C VAL A 204 -11.67 -2.66 -17.92
N ILE A 205 -12.83 -3.09 -18.42
CA ILE A 205 -13.61 -4.19 -17.82
C ILE A 205 -12.95 -5.52 -18.20
N GLN A 206 -12.88 -6.43 -17.23
CA GLN A 206 -12.37 -7.80 -17.37
C GLN A 206 -13.49 -8.79 -17.64
#